data_a3e17d753d8394a827d1641245132def
#
_entry.id   a3e17d753d8394a827d1641245132def
#
_cell.length_a   1.000
_cell.length_b   1.000
_cell.length_c   1.000
_cell.angle_alpha   90.00
_cell.angle_beta   90.00
_cell.angle_gamma   90.00
#
_symmetry.space_group_name_H-M   'P 1'
#
loop_
_entity.id
_entity.type
_entity.pdbx_description
1 polymer ?
#
loop_
_entity_poly.entity_id
_entity_poly.type
_entity_poly.pdbx_seq_one_letter_code
_entity_poly.pdbx_strand_id
1 'polypeptide(L)'
;MNRRDNVEARETENLQGRLCVPIPSEAPCQQVQEKLSGVVKNVHRKLRRKYREVGDFDKIWREHCEDEQTLSEYALAMKNLADNHWTKKCEGEGRIEWCRSVCQEYFLDGGMKRMLEKDEKSAALALGLSAQVHSAIPSSISLVGKIRLLDVGSCFNPFLKFDEFLTVGIDIVPAVESVYKCDFLNLQLQQPLQLAGDAVEAFLRHLHNPIDALPGQLFHVVVFSLLLSYFPSPYQRWICCKKAHELLELHGLLLIITPDSSHQNRHALMMRSWRVAVESLGFKRYKYVKYSHMHLIAFRKVSVATTSDLVSRNYPEMLYIPQDFNSNEEEDCTNAPPQGLRSEFEDDQLVWGFTELPDTPYDSDSGESQSSSVPGFHELEDPILLQS
;
A
#
# COMPACT_ATOMS: atom_id res chain seq x y z
N MET A 1 27.61 -75.07 50.22
CA MET A 1 28.06 -74.42 51.45
C MET A 1 27.80 -72.96 51.34
N ASN A 2 26.79 -72.53 52.05
CA ASN A 2 26.69 -71.35 52.90
C ASN A 2 27.00 -70.02 52.23
N ARG A 3 26.26 -68.98 52.37
CA ARG A 3 25.17 -68.47 53.19
C ARG A 3 24.80 -67.16 52.51
N ARG A 4 23.53 -66.80 52.34
CA ARG A 4 22.76 -65.75 53.00
C ARG A 4 23.57 -64.52 53.29
N ASP A 5 23.12 -63.40 52.75
CA ASP A 5 22.34 -62.45 53.57
C ASP A 5 21.73 -61.33 52.73
N ASN A 6 20.47 -61.10 53.04
CA ASN A 6 19.66 -59.92 52.81
C ASN A 6 20.39 -58.62 53.17
N VAL A 7 20.05 -57.49 52.51
CA VAL A 7 19.75 -56.23 53.17
C VAL A 7 19.17 -55.22 52.16
N GLU A 8 17.96 -54.85 52.41
CA GLU A 8 17.29 -53.59 52.35
C GLU A 8 17.39 -52.69 51.11
N ALA A 9 16.23 -52.55 50.53
CA ALA A 9 15.82 -51.43 49.72
C ALA A 9 16.01 -50.07 50.43
N ARG A 10 16.65 -49.13 49.79
CA ARG A 10 16.49 -47.69 50.06
C ARG A 10 16.16 -47.00 48.77
N GLU A 11 14.93 -46.52 48.74
CA GLU A 11 14.42 -45.52 47.84
C GLU A 11 15.31 -44.28 47.92
N THR A 12 15.97 -43.96 46.81
CA THR A 12 16.49 -42.60 46.57
C THR A 12 15.58 -41.92 45.58
N GLU A 13 14.70 -41.13 46.12
CA GLU A 13 13.92 -40.10 45.35
C GLU A 13 14.88 -39.26 44.53
N ASN A 14 14.77 -39.37 43.24
CA ASN A 14 15.48 -38.54 42.27
C ASN A 14 14.68 -37.26 42.05
N LEU A 15 14.93 -36.28 42.89
CA LEU A 15 14.47 -34.90 42.74
C LEU A 15 15.19 -34.24 41.55
N GLN A 16 14.76 -34.58 40.33
CA GLN A 16 15.03 -33.78 39.17
C GLN A 16 14.09 -32.57 39.21
N GLY A 17 14.51 -31.54 39.93
CA GLY A 17 13.97 -30.18 39.79
C GLY A 17 14.15 -29.73 38.36
N ARG A 18 13.09 -29.81 37.53
CA ARG A 18 12.97 -29.05 36.30
C ARG A 18 12.99 -27.59 36.71
N LEU A 19 14.12 -26.94 36.55
CA LEU A 19 14.21 -25.48 36.44
C LEU A 19 13.33 -25.09 35.26
N CYS A 20 12.08 -24.72 35.53
CA CYS A 20 11.28 -23.92 34.61
C CYS A 20 12.00 -22.61 34.47
N VAL A 21 12.79 -22.48 33.40
CA VAL A 21 13.23 -21.17 32.93
C VAL A 21 11.95 -20.38 32.62
N PRO A 22 11.69 -19.22 33.23
CA PRO A 22 10.53 -18.42 32.90
C PRO A 22 10.66 -18.05 31.43
N ILE A 23 9.70 -18.43 30.60
CA ILE A 23 9.52 -17.89 29.27
C ILE A 23 9.46 -16.37 29.45
N PRO A 24 10.29 -15.54 28.78
CA PRO A 24 10.21 -14.10 28.89
C PRO A 24 8.77 -13.69 28.62
N SER A 25 8.14 -13.00 29.55
CA SER A 25 6.75 -12.58 29.43
C SER A 25 6.61 -11.75 28.14
N GLU A 26 5.63 -12.06 27.29
CA GLU A 26 5.31 -11.31 26.06
C GLU A 26 5.00 -9.84 26.35
N ALA A 27 4.63 -9.48 27.56
CA ALA A 27 4.31 -8.14 28.04
C ALA A 27 5.35 -7.05 27.70
N PRO A 28 6.68 -7.22 27.84
CA PRO A 28 7.64 -6.19 27.46
C PRO A 28 7.70 -5.94 25.96
N CYS A 29 7.49 -6.95 25.13
CA CYS A 29 7.51 -6.83 23.68
C CYS A 29 6.28 -6.07 23.16
N GLN A 30 5.12 -6.34 23.75
CA GLN A 30 3.86 -5.68 23.41
C GLN A 30 3.87 -4.20 23.79
N GLN A 31 4.36 -3.84 24.98
CA GLN A 31 4.51 -2.45 25.40
C GLN A 31 5.44 -1.64 24.49
N VAL A 32 6.54 -2.24 24.01
CA VAL A 32 7.45 -1.59 23.07
C VAL A 32 6.74 -1.36 21.73
N GLN A 33 6.01 -2.35 21.22
CA GLN A 33 5.23 -2.24 19.99
C GLN A 33 4.18 -1.13 20.09
N GLU A 34 3.42 -1.05 21.20
CA GLU A 34 2.42 -0.02 21.45
C GLU A 34 3.05 1.37 21.49
N LYS A 35 4.21 1.53 22.15
CA LYS A 35 4.94 2.81 22.17
C LYS A 35 5.37 3.25 20.77
N LEU A 36 5.95 2.36 19.99
CA LEU A 36 6.39 2.67 18.61
C LEU A 36 5.18 3.01 17.73
N SER A 37 4.10 2.25 17.85
CA SER A 37 2.84 2.52 17.16
C SER A 37 2.25 3.87 17.57
N GLY A 38 2.37 4.25 18.84
CA GLY A 38 1.96 5.55 19.35
C GLY A 38 2.69 6.72 18.68
N VAL A 39 4.00 6.59 18.41
CA VAL A 39 4.77 7.60 17.66
C VAL A 39 4.18 7.80 16.27
N VAL A 40 3.93 6.69 15.54
CA VAL A 40 3.34 6.74 14.19
C VAL A 40 1.95 7.39 14.21
N LYS A 41 1.07 6.96 15.11
CA LYS A 41 -0.27 7.56 15.30
C LYS A 41 -0.24 9.06 15.53
N ASN A 42 0.67 9.49 16.40
CA ASN A 42 0.76 10.90 16.79
C ASN A 42 1.15 11.80 15.60
N VAL A 43 2.03 11.35 14.72
CA VAL A 43 2.41 12.11 13.52
C VAL A 43 1.21 12.27 12.59
N HIS A 44 0.48 11.18 12.31
CA HIS A 44 -0.72 11.22 11.47
C HIS A 44 -1.81 12.12 12.08
N ARG A 45 -2.04 12.02 13.41
CA ARG A 45 -3.02 12.84 14.12
C ARG A 45 -2.63 14.33 14.09
N LYS A 46 -1.34 14.65 14.33
CA LYS A 46 -0.80 16.03 14.27
C LYS A 46 -1.02 16.65 12.89
N LEU A 47 -0.73 15.90 11.80
CA LEU A 47 -0.93 16.39 10.43
C LEU A 47 -2.41 16.65 10.12
N ARG A 48 -3.30 15.69 10.43
CA ARG A 48 -4.75 15.85 10.19
C ARG A 48 -5.35 16.98 11.01
N ARG A 49 -4.97 17.11 12.30
CA ARG A 49 -5.43 18.22 13.14
C ARG A 49 -4.99 19.56 12.55
N LYS A 50 -3.71 19.73 12.22
CA LYS A 50 -3.22 20.97 11.59
C LYS A 50 -3.97 21.28 10.29
N TYR A 51 -4.26 20.26 9.46
CA TYR A 51 -5.00 20.47 8.22
C TYR A 51 -6.43 20.95 8.46
N ARG A 52 -7.13 20.39 9.45
CA ARG A 52 -8.48 20.86 9.82
C ARG A 52 -8.48 22.32 10.34
N GLU A 53 -7.44 22.69 11.10
CA GLU A 53 -7.33 24.03 11.68
C GLU A 53 -6.95 25.10 10.64
N VAL A 54 -6.04 24.78 9.73
CA VAL A 54 -5.40 25.74 8.83
C VAL A 54 -5.97 25.68 7.41
N GLY A 55 -6.31 24.46 6.91
CA GLY A 55 -6.81 24.22 5.56
C GLY A 55 -5.77 24.34 4.44
N ASP A 56 -4.59 24.87 4.73
CA ASP A 56 -3.48 25.04 3.78
C ASP A 56 -2.53 23.85 3.87
N PHE A 57 -2.75 22.85 3.03
CA PHE A 57 -1.94 21.63 3.04
C PHE A 57 -0.49 21.84 2.56
N ASP A 58 -0.23 22.82 1.68
CA ASP A 58 1.12 23.11 1.19
C ASP A 58 2.00 23.70 2.31
N LYS A 59 1.42 24.64 3.09
CA LYS A 59 2.08 25.20 4.26
C LYS A 59 2.37 24.12 5.30
N ILE A 60 1.36 23.31 5.62
CA ILE A 60 1.47 22.24 6.63
C ILE A 60 2.51 21.21 6.21
N TRP A 61 2.54 20.83 4.94
CA TRP A 61 3.48 19.88 4.41
C TRP A 61 4.92 20.39 4.48
N ARG A 62 5.13 21.65 4.10
CA ARG A 62 6.45 22.29 4.20
C ARG A 62 6.96 22.32 5.64
N GLU A 63 6.13 22.81 6.59
CA GLU A 63 6.46 22.80 8.02
C GLU A 63 6.76 21.38 8.54
N HIS A 64 6.05 20.38 8.03
CA HIS A 64 6.29 19.00 8.41
C HIS A 64 7.61 18.46 7.86
N CYS A 65 7.96 18.77 6.61
CA CYS A 65 9.23 18.38 6.01
C CYS A 65 10.45 19.05 6.69
N GLU A 66 10.25 20.20 7.33
CA GLU A 66 11.27 20.93 8.11
C GLU A 66 11.41 20.39 9.55
N ASP A 67 10.43 19.63 10.07
CA ASP A 67 10.44 19.06 11.43
C ASP A 67 11.29 17.76 11.45
N GLU A 68 12.62 17.92 11.31
CA GLU A 68 13.58 16.80 11.22
C GLU A 68 13.51 15.86 12.43
N GLN A 69 13.24 16.38 13.63
CA GLN A 69 13.13 15.56 14.83
C GLN A 69 11.93 14.61 14.73
N THR A 70 10.74 15.13 14.46
CA THR A 70 9.51 14.32 14.29
C THR A 70 9.68 13.27 13.18
N LEU A 71 10.28 13.66 12.06
CA LEU A 71 10.50 12.76 10.92
C LEU A 71 11.50 11.65 11.26
N SER A 72 12.60 11.96 11.95
CA SER A 72 13.61 10.96 12.36
C SER A 72 13.03 9.98 13.39
N GLU A 73 12.25 10.46 14.35
CA GLU A 73 11.57 9.61 15.33
C GLU A 73 10.55 8.68 14.64
N TYR A 74 9.81 9.20 13.65
CA TYR A 74 8.88 8.42 12.84
C TYR A 74 9.58 7.33 12.04
N ALA A 75 10.65 7.66 11.30
CA ALA A 75 11.40 6.70 10.50
C ALA A 75 12.00 5.58 11.37
N LEU A 76 12.56 5.93 12.54
CA LEU A 76 13.11 4.97 13.48
C LEU A 76 12.01 4.06 14.05
N ALA A 77 10.84 4.60 14.39
CA ALA A 77 9.71 3.81 14.87
C ALA A 77 9.22 2.84 13.79
N MET A 78 9.04 3.30 12.55
CA MET A 78 8.64 2.47 11.42
C MET A 78 9.63 1.33 11.13
N LYS A 79 10.94 1.64 11.14
CA LYS A 79 11.99 0.63 10.94
C LYS A 79 11.98 -0.42 12.06
N ASN A 80 11.89 0.00 13.32
CA ASN A 80 11.84 -0.93 14.45
C ASN A 80 10.59 -1.81 14.42
N LEU A 81 9.43 -1.27 14.04
CA LEU A 81 8.21 -2.05 13.84
C LEU A 81 8.41 -3.10 12.73
N ALA A 82 9.02 -2.71 11.61
CA ALA A 82 9.29 -3.62 10.51
C ALA A 82 10.25 -4.75 10.91
N ASP A 83 11.39 -4.42 11.54
CA ASP A 83 12.45 -5.39 11.84
C ASP A 83 12.07 -6.35 12.97
N ASN A 84 11.33 -5.89 13.98
CA ASN A 84 11.17 -6.62 15.24
C ASN A 84 9.75 -7.19 15.45
N HIS A 85 8.74 -6.61 14.80
CA HIS A 85 7.35 -6.95 15.06
C HIS A 85 6.63 -7.52 13.83
N TRP A 86 6.79 -6.93 12.64
CA TRP A 86 6.04 -7.38 11.45
C TRP A 86 6.60 -8.64 10.83
N THR A 87 7.93 -8.82 10.80
CA THR A 87 8.57 -10.03 10.21
C THR A 87 8.30 -11.30 11.00
N LYS A 88 7.98 -11.19 12.31
CA LYS A 88 7.79 -12.35 13.20
C LYS A 88 6.37 -12.91 13.21
N LYS A 89 5.38 -12.16 12.71
CA LYS A 89 3.95 -12.52 12.76
C LYS A 89 3.38 -13.08 11.46
N CYS A 90 4.19 -13.19 10.39
CA CYS A 90 3.69 -13.61 9.08
C CYS A 90 3.69 -15.14 8.93
N GLU A 91 2.55 -15.75 9.17
CA GLU A 91 2.18 -17.05 8.58
C GLU A 91 1.30 -16.73 7.35
N GLY A 92 1.91 -16.38 6.19
CA GLY A 92 1.17 -16.10 4.97
C GLY A 92 1.85 -15.11 4.04
N GLU A 93 1.24 -14.82 2.90
CA GLU A 93 1.73 -13.84 1.93
C GLU A 93 1.51 -12.43 2.47
N GLY A 94 2.61 -11.74 2.83
CA GLY A 94 2.58 -10.36 3.26
C GLY A 94 2.31 -9.37 2.11
N ARG A 95 2.06 -8.09 2.43
CA ARG A 95 1.81 -7.05 1.43
C ARG A 95 2.94 -6.89 0.40
N ILE A 96 4.18 -7.10 0.82
CA ILE A 96 5.37 -6.98 -0.06
C ILE A 96 5.44 -8.17 -1.01
N GLU A 97 5.20 -9.38 -0.51
CA GLU A 97 5.12 -10.62 -1.28
C GLU A 97 3.95 -10.57 -2.27
N TRP A 98 2.79 -10.02 -1.86
CA TRP A 98 1.67 -9.78 -2.78
C TRP A 98 2.05 -8.84 -3.92
N CYS A 99 2.72 -7.72 -3.65
CA CYS A 99 3.22 -6.82 -4.70
C CYS A 99 4.12 -7.57 -5.67
N ARG A 100 5.03 -8.41 -5.14
CA ARG A 100 5.91 -9.25 -5.95
C ARG A 100 5.12 -10.20 -6.83
N SER A 101 4.20 -10.98 -6.23
CA SER A 101 3.36 -11.94 -6.95
C SER A 101 2.56 -11.29 -8.08
N VAL A 102 1.96 -10.13 -7.83
CA VAL A 102 1.22 -9.37 -8.85
C VAL A 102 2.12 -8.92 -9.99
N CYS A 103 3.33 -8.44 -9.69
CA CYS A 103 4.29 -8.03 -10.72
C CYS A 103 4.76 -9.22 -11.56
N GLN A 104 5.06 -10.37 -10.92
CA GLN A 104 5.45 -11.59 -11.63
C GLN A 104 4.32 -12.07 -12.54
N GLU A 105 3.11 -12.23 -12.02
CA GLU A 105 1.92 -12.63 -12.80
C GLU A 105 1.70 -11.72 -14.01
N TYR A 106 1.85 -10.41 -13.81
CA TYR A 106 1.57 -9.42 -14.85
C TYR A 106 2.68 -9.33 -15.89
N PHE A 107 3.93 -9.15 -15.48
CA PHE A 107 5.04 -8.87 -16.41
C PHE A 107 5.74 -10.13 -16.93
N LEU A 108 5.84 -11.20 -16.10
CA LEU A 108 6.63 -12.38 -16.42
C LEU A 108 5.75 -13.56 -16.88
N ASP A 109 4.55 -13.72 -16.30
CA ASP A 109 3.67 -14.87 -16.57
C ASP A 109 2.58 -14.54 -17.63
N GLY A 110 2.80 -13.49 -18.43
CA GLY A 110 1.96 -13.14 -19.56
C GLY A 110 0.64 -12.43 -19.19
N GLY A 111 0.48 -11.95 -17.97
CA GLY A 111 -0.70 -11.18 -17.53
C GLY A 111 -0.93 -9.93 -18.36
N MET A 112 0.14 -9.17 -18.65
CA MET A 112 0.08 -7.98 -19.50
C MET A 112 -0.47 -8.31 -20.90
N LYS A 113 0.05 -9.35 -21.54
CA LYS A 113 -0.42 -9.79 -22.86
C LYS A 113 -1.91 -10.14 -22.84
N ARG A 114 -2.36 -10.94 -21.87
CA ARG A 114 -3.79 -11.28 -21.69
C ARG A 114 -4.69 -10.05 -21.54
N MET A 115 -4.22 -9.03 -20.81
CA MET A 115 -4.99 -7.80 -20.64
C MET A 115 -5.07 -6.97 -21.93
N LEU A 116 -3.98 -6.87 -22.69
CA LEU A 116 -3.97 -6.17 -23.98
C LEU A 116 -4.90 -6.85 -24.99
N GLU A 117 -4.84 -8.17 -25.10
CA GLU A 117 -5.75 -8.95 -25.95
C GLU A 117 -7.24 -8.76 -25.54
N LYS A 118 -7.52 -8.67 -24.24
CA LYS A 118 -8.87 -8.39 -23.75
C LYS A 118 -9.33 -6.98 -24.12
N ASP A 119 -8.46 -5.97 -23.96
CA ASP A 119 -8.79 -4.59 -24.33
C ASP A 119 -9.01 -4.45 -25.84
N GLU A 120 -8.18 -5.09 -26.68
CA GLU A 120 -8.33 -5.10 -28.14
C GLU A 120 -9.66 -5.73 -28.56
N LYS A 121 -10.02 -6.89 -27.99
CA LYS A 121 -11.31 -7.54 -28.22
C LYS A 121 -12.49 -6.65 -27.81
N SER A 122 -12.39 -5.98 -26.65
CA SER A 122 -13.42 -5.08 -26.18
C SER A 122 -13.57 -3.85 -27.07
N ALA A 123 -12.47 -3.29 -27.56
CA ALA A 123 -12.49 -2.17 -28.51
C ALA A 123 -13.08 -2.58 -29.86
N ALA A 124 -12.70 -3.73 -30.40
CA ALA A 124 -13.26 -4.27 -31.66
C ALA A 124 -14.77 -4.48 -31.56
N LEU A 125 -15.24 -5.03 -30.43
CA LEU A 125 -16.67 -5.22 -30.19
C LEU A 125 -17.42 -3.88 -30.13
N ALA A 126 -16.87 -2.91 -29.43
CA ALA A 126 -17.46 -1.57 -29.32
C ALA A 126 -17.56 -0.85 -30.67
N LEU A 127 -16.64 -1.13 -31.60
CA LEU A 127 -16.62 -0.58 -32.95
C LEU A 127 -17.44 -1.41 -33.94
N GLY A 128 -18.10 -2.47 -33.52
CA GLY A 128 -18.88 -3.37 -34.38
C GLY A 128 -18.01 -4.14 -35.42
N LEU A 129 -16.70 -4.24 -35.17
CA LEU A 129 -15.78 -4.96 -36.03
C LEU A 129 -15.83 -6.44 -35.71
N SER A 130 -15.87 -7.28 -36.79
CA SER A 130 -15.80 -8.73 -36.62
C SER A 130 -14.49 -9.15 -35.96
N ALA A 131 -14.56 -10.13 -35.05
CA ALA A 131 -13.44 -10.61 -34.21
C ALA A 131 -12.24 -11.22 -34.99
N GLN A 132 -12.20 -11.08 -36.33
CA GLN A 132 -11.12 -11.55 -37.23
C GLN A 132 -10.04 -10.49 -37.53
N VAL A 133 -10.05 -9.36 -36.79
CA VAL A 133 -8.91 -8.42 -36.85
C VAL A 133 -7.71 -9.15 -36.26
N HIS A 134 -6.74 -9.47 -37.09
CA HIS A 134 -5.46 -10.02 -36.63
C HIS A 134 -4.88 -9.09 -35.58
N SER A 135 -4.64 -9.64 -34.40
CA SER A 135 -4.09 -8.90 -33.23
C SER A 135 -2.85 -8.11 -33.70
N ALA A 136 -2.94 -6.79 -33.57
CA ALA A 136 -1.79 -5.89 -33.82
C ALA A 136 -0.77 -5.96 -32.67
N ILE A 137 -1.06 -6.76 -31.62
CA ILE A 137 -0.19 -6.94 -30.47
C ILE A 137 1.05 -7.72 -30.92
N PRO A 138 2.26 -7.14 -30.81
CA PRO A 138 3.48 -7.87 -31.10
C PRO A 138 3.54 -9.17 -30.32
N SER A 139 3.89 -10.27 -31.00
CA SER A 139 3.99 -11.60 -30.37
C SER A 139 5.02 -11.66 -29.22
N SER A 140 5.92 -10.68 -29.14
CA SER A 140 6.96 -10.57 -28.14
C SER A 140 6.83 -9.26 -27.30
N ILE A 141 5.69 -9.05 -26.63
CA ILE A 141 5.68 -8.11 -25.50
C ILE A 141 6.31 -8.86 -24.33
N SER A 142 7.62 -8.91 -24.31
CA SER A 142 8.40 -9.43 -23.20
C SER A 142 9.18 -8.28 -22.60
N LEU A 143 9.11 -8.15 -21.30
CA LEU A 143 9.96 -7.22 -20.57
C LEU A 143 11.42 -7.64 -20.79
N VAL A 144 12.26 -6.75 -21.29
CA VAL A 144 13.70 -6.96 -21.39
C VAL A 144 14.36 -6.34 -20.17
N GLY A 145 15.14 -7.13 -19.44
CA GLY A 145 15.81 -6.67 -18.22
C GLY A 145 14.94 -6.81 -16.95
N LYS A 146 15.32 -6.09 -15.92
CA LYS A 146 14.64 -6.10 -14.62
C LYS A 146 13.35 -5.25 -14.62
N ILE A 147 12.40 -5.60 -13.80
CA ILE A 147 11.21 -4.77 -13.54
C ILE A 147 11.67 -3.53 -12.76
N ARG A 148 11.58 -2.35 -13.36
CA ARG A 148 11.92 -1.08 -12.72
C ARG A 148 10.79 -0.67 -11.78
N LEU A 149 11.07 -0.67 -10.46
CA LEU A 149 10.08 -0.45 -9.40
C LEU A 149 10.47 0.79 -8.58
N LEU A 150 9.54 1.74 -8.46
CA LEU A 150 9.62 2.87 -7.54
C LEU A 150 8.76 2.59 -6.30
N ASP A 151 9.40 2.50 -5.14
CA ASP A 151 8.72 2.38 -3.84
C ASP A 151 8.69 3.73 -3.15
N VAL A 152 7.52 4.33 -3.05
CA VAL A 152 7.31 5.69 -2.51
C VAL A 152 6.90 5.61 -1.05
N GLY A 153 7.64 6.30 -0.17
CA GLY A 153 7.53 6.13 1.28
C GLY A 153 8.14 4.80 1.72
N SER A 154 9.28 4.47 1.12
CA SER A 154 9.93 3.16 1.22
C SER A 154 10.48 2.86 2.60
N CYS A 155 10.88 3.88 3.37
CA CYS A 155 11.51 3.79 4.68
C CYS A 155 12.78 2.92 4.70
N PHE A 156 12.71 1.63 4.39
CA PHE A 156 13.81 0.64 4.51
C PHE A 156 14.01 -0.25 3.28
N ASN A 157 13.42 0.09 2.13
CA ASN A 157 13.56 -0.58 0.83
C ASN A 157 13.27 -2.10 0.85
N PRO A 158 12.05 -2.52 1.19
CA PRO A 158 11.69 -3.92 1.36
C PRO A 158 11.76 -4.75 0.06
N PHE A 159 11.74 -4.11 -1.10
CA PHE A 159 11.81 -4.77 -2.41
C PHE A 159 13.24 -5.08 -2.88
N LEU A 160 14.27 -4.52 -2.24
CA LEU A 160 15.67 -4.71 -2.61
C LEU A 160 16.10 -6.19 -2.56
N LYS A 161 15.42 -7.01 -1.74
CA LYS A 161 15.71 -8.45 -1.58
C LYS A 161 15.33 -9.31 -2.78
N PHE A 162 14.59 -8.77 -3.77
CA PHE A 162 14.07 -9.52 -4.91
C PHE A 162 14.86 -9.23 -6.19
N ASP A 163 15.48 -10.24 -6.76
CA ASP A 163 16.40 -10.12 -7.90
C ASP A 163 15.73 -9.68 -9.20
N GLU A 164 14.44 -9.94 -9.37
CA GLU A 164 13.66 -9.54 -10.54
C GLU A 164 13.42 -8.03 -10.65
N PHE A 165 13.60 -7.29 -9.53
CA PHE A 165 13.39 -5.86 -9.51
C PHE A 165 14.70 -5.06 -9.63
N LEU A 166 14.63 -3.95 -10.35
CA LEU A 166 15.53 -2.81 -10.18
C LEU A 166 14.77 -1.77 -9.36
N THR A 167 15.01 -1.77 -8.04
CA THR A 167 14.23 -1.00 -7.07
C THR A 167 14.87 0.35 -6.81
N VAL A 168 14.06 1.40 -6.86
CA VAL A 168 14.36 2.73 -6.35
C VAL A 168 13.42 3.00 -5.19
N GLY A 169 13.93 2.99 -3.97
CA GLY A 169 13.18 3.40 -2.78
C GLY A 169 13.38 4.89 -2.51
N ILE A 170 12.30 5.63 -2.29
CA ILE A 170 12.35 7.05 -1.95
C ILE A 170 11.53 7.34 -0.69
N ASP A 171 12.02 8.27 0.13
CA ASP A 171 11.33 8.71 1.36
C ASP A 171 11.71 10.15 1.71
N ILE A 172 10.85 10.89 2.41
CA ILE A 172 11.20 12.21 2.95
C ILE A 172 12.28 12.12 4.02
N VAL A 173 12.31 11.00 4.76
CA VAL A 173 13.31 10.68 5.77
C VAL A 173 13.71 9.21 5.70
N PRO A 174 14.73 8.87 4.88
CA PRO A 174 15.22 7.51 4.75
C PRO A 174 15.70 6.91 6.08
N ALA A 175 15.30 5.69 6.40
CA ALA A 175 15.82 4.96 7.57
C ALA A 175 17.08 4.14 7.27
N VAL A 176 17.44 3.98 6.00
CA VAL A 176 18.60 3.21 5.51
C VAL A 176 19.20 3.89 4.28
N GLU A 177 20.49 3.63 4.03
CA GLU A 177 21.25 4.24 2.92
C GLU A 177 20.76 3.84 1.52
N SER A 178 20.09 2.69 1.40
CA SER A 178 19.53 2.22 0.12
C SER A 178 18.24 2.92 -0.30
N VAL A 179 17.74 3.86 0.49
CA VAL A 179 16.58 4.71 0.19
C VAL A 179 17.06 6.13 -0.07
N TYR A 180 16.59 6.74 -1.14
CA TYR A 180 16.92 8.12 -1.49
C TYR A 180 16.02 9.10 -0.75
N LYS A 181 16.58 10.21 -0.30
CA LYS A 181 15.77 11.33 0.24
C LYS A 181 15.02 12.00 -0.90
N CYS A 182 13.69 12.09 -0.77
CA CYS A 182 12.83 12.70 -1.79
C CYS A 182 11.49 13.13 -1.18
N ASP A 183 11.10 14.36 -1.41
CA ASP A 183 9.73 14.81 -1.19
C ASP A 183 8.89 14.54 -2.45
N PHE A 184 8.15 13.45 -2.45
CA PHE A 184 7.37 13.01 -3.61
C PHE A 184 6.27 14.00 -4.02
N LEU A 185 5.67 14.75 -3.07
CA LEU A 185 4.69 15.78 -3.39
C LEU A 185 5.30 16.92 -4.19
N ASN A 186 6.53 17.30 -3.91
CA ASN A 186 7.25 18.38 -4.57
C ASN A 186 8.23 17.91 -5.66
N LEU A 187 8.34 16.58 -5.89
CA LEU A 187 9.16 16.00 -6.95
C LEU A 187 8.81 16.62 -8.31
N GLN A 188 9.83 17.13 -9.01
CA GLN A 188 9.67 17.67 -10.35
C GLN A 188 9.69 16.54 -11.39
N LEU A 189 8.72 16.54 -12.29
CA LEU A 189 8.66 15.59 -13.39
C LEU A 189 9.22 16.23 -14.67
N GLN A 190 10.18 15.53 -15.27
CA GLN A 190 10.84 15.95 -16.49
C GLN A 190 10.32 15.17 -17.70
N GLN A 191 10.64 15.63 -18.89
CA GLN A 191 10.31 14.90 -20.11
C GLN A 191 10.90 13.49 -20.09
N PRO A 192 10.20 12.50 -20.68
CA PRO A 192 10.69 11.12 -20.77
C PRO A 192 12.07 11.05 -21.44
N LEU A 193 12.92 10.16 -20.92
CA LEU A 193 14.23 9.92 -21.51
C LEU A 193 14.09 9.23 -22.87
N GLN A 194 14.87 9.68 -23.86
CA GLN A 194 14.99 9.03 -25.16
C GLN A 194 16.15 8.01 -25.12
N LEU A 195 16.06 7.03 -24.19
CA LEU A 195 17.10 6.04 -23.95
C LEU A 195 16.58 4.62 -24.15
N ALA A 196 17.45 3.71 -24.57
CA ALA A 196 17.18 2.28 -24.62
C ALA A 196 17.21 1.65 -23.21
N GLY A 197 16.64 0.45 -23.05
CA GLY A 197 16.44 -0.20 -21.74
C GLY A 197 17.68 -0.24 -20.85
N ASP A 198 18.84 -0.68 -21.37
CA ASP A 198 20.08 -0.78 -20.60
C ASP A 198 20.60 0.60 -20.12
N ALA A 199 20.41 1.64 -20.93
CA ALA A 199 20.80 3.01 -20.55
C ALA A 199 19.85 3.58 -19.47
N VAL A 200 18.57 3.21 -19.49
CA VAL A 200 17.60 3.56 -18.43
C VAL A 200 17.99 2.86 -17.13
N GLU A 201 18.36 1.58 -17.18
CA GLU A 201 18.85 0.88 -15.98
C GLU A 201 20.12 1.50 -15.43
N ALA A 202 21.08 1.86 -16.29
CA ALA A 202 22.30 2.56 -15.89
C ALA A 202 21.98 3.91 -15.23
N PHE A 203 21.05 4.68 -15.79
CA PHE A 203 20.58 5.93 -15.19
C PHE A 203 20.03 5.71 -13.78
N LEU A 204 19.15 4.71 -13.58
CA LEU A 204 18.53 4.41 -12.28
C LEU A 204 19.56 3.96 -11.23
N ARG A 205 20.66 3.34 -11.63
CA ARG A 205 21.73 2.93 -10.72
C ARG A 205 22.63 4.09 -10.26
N HIS A 206 22.57 5.24 -10.95
CA HIS A 206 23.41 6.41 -10.69
C HIS A 206 22.61 7.65 -10.31
N LEU A 207 21.43 7.46 -9.71
CA LEU A 207 20.65 8.57 -9.19
C LEU A 207 21.40 9.31 -8.08
N HIS A 208 21.27 10.64 -8.06
CA HIS A 208 21.82 11.47 -6.99
C HIS A 208 20.87 11.51 -5.79
N ASN A 209 21.45 11.68 -4.60
CA ASN A 209 20.69 11.83 -3.36
C ASN A 209 20.94 13.24 -2.78
N PRO A 210 19.94 14.08 -2.54
CA PRO A 210 18.49 13.82 -2.68
C PRO A 210 18.01 13.79 -4.14
N ILE A 211 16.81 13.19 -4.36
CA ILE A 211 16.11 13.19 -5.64
C ILE A 211 15.07 14.31 -5.64
N ASP A 212 15.31 15.35 -6.43
CA ASP A 212 14.38 16.48 -6.59
C ASP A 212 13.62 16.44 -7.92
N ALA A 213 14.11 15.67 -8.89
CA ALA A 213 13.50 15.53 -10.20
C ALA A 213 13.66 14.11 -10.76
N LEU A 214 12.67 13.62 -11.48
CA LEU A 214 12.71 12.36 -12.22
C LEU A 214 12.06 12.52 -13.60
N PRO A 215 12.59 11.84 -14.62
CA PRO A 215 11.95 11.75 -15.93
C PRO A 215 10.61 11.00 -15.85
N GLY A 216 9.64 11.42 -16.65
CA GLY A 216 8.40 10.68 -16.86
C GLY A 216 8.66 9.34 -17.54
N GLN A 217 7.70 8.42 -17.46
CA GLN A 217 7.71 7.11 -18.12
C GLN A 217 8.99 6.29 -17.82
N LEU A 218 9.46 6.34 -16.58
CA LEU A 218 10.72 5.73 -16.18
C LEU A 218 10.54 4.34 -15.54
N PHE A 219 9.38 4.08 -14.95
CA PHE A 219 9.13 2.88 -14.15
C PHE A 219 8.05 1.99 -14.74
N HIS A 220 8.22 0.68 -14.56
CA HIS A 220 7.19 -0.32 -14.84
C HIS A 220 6.17 -0.42 -13.69
N VAL A 221 6.62 -0.17 -12.45
CA VAL A 221 5.81 -0.28 -11.23
C VAL A 221 6.05 0.92 -10.32
N VAL A 222 4.97 1.49 -9.80
CA VAL A 222 5.01 2.44 -8.67
C VAL A 222 4.20 1.84 -7.53
N VAL A 223 4.76 1.84 -6.34
CA VAL A 223 4.14 1.27 -5.13
C VAL A 223 3.84 2.36 -4.11
N PHE A 224 2.61 2.39 -3.60
CA PHE A 224 2.17 3.16 -2.45
C PHE A 224 1.76 2.19 -1.33
N SER A 225 2.74 1.74 -0.56
CA SER A 225 2.50 0.82 0.55
C SER A 225 2.18 1.60 1.83
N LEU A 226 0.89 1.78 2.13
CA LEU A 226 0.34 2.54 3.26
C LEU A 226 0.67 4.06 3.22
N LEU A 227 1.23 4.54 2.12
CA LEU A 227 1.65 5.93 1.96
C LEU A 227 0.46 6.89 1.92
N LEU A 228 -0.60 6.58 1.15
CA LEU A 228 -1.67 7.55 0.88
C LEU A 228 -2.42 7.95 2.16
N SER A 229 -2.54 7.06 3.13
CA SER A 229 -3.14 7.38 4.43
C SER A 229 -2.30 8.32 5.32
N TYR A 230 -1.04 8.54 4.97
CA TYR A 230 -0.18 9.52 5.65
C TYR A 230 -0.61 10.96 5.39
N PHE A 231 -1.03 11.25 4.17
CA PHE A 231 -1.41 12.60 3.77
C PHE A 231 -2.76 13.03 4.33
N PRO A 232 -2.84 14.21 4.96
CA PRO A 232 -4.07 14.70 5.57
C PRO A 232 -5.14 15.15 4.56
N SER A 233 -4.74 15.50 3.32
CA SER A 233 -5.65 16.01 2.29
C SER A 233 -5.92 14.99 1.19
N PRO A 234 -7.18 14.81 0.75
CA PRO A 234 -7.52 14.04 -0.45
C PRO A 234 -6.80 14.54 -1.70
N TYR A 235 -6.60 15.86 -1.79
CA TYR A 235 -5.89 16.48 -2.92
C TYR A 235 -4.41 16.06 -2.98
N GLN A 236 -3.72 15.92 -1.84
CA GLN A 236 -2.35 15.40 -1.81
C GLN A 236 -2.29 13.95 -2.31
N ARG A 237 -3.25 13.11 -1.91
CA ARG A 237 -3.37 11.72 -2.41
C ARG A 237 -3.60 11.69 -3.92
N TRP A 238 -4.40 12.63 -4.43
CA TRP A 238 -4.63 12.81 -5.87
C TRP A 238 -3.35 13.20 -6.61
N ILE A 239 -2.58 14.18 -6.11
CA ILE A 239 -1.29 14.57 -6.67
C ILE A 239 -0.35 13.36 -6.75
N CYS A 240 -0.29 12.53 -5.70
CA CYS A 240 0.52 11.32 -5.71
C CYS A 240 0.11 10.37 -6.84
N CYS A 241 -1.19 10.10 -7.00
CA CYS A 241 -1.68 9.24 -8.08
C CYS A 241 -1.41 9.81 -9.47
N LYS A 242 -1.54 11.15 -9.65
CA LYS A 242 -1.21 11.84 -10.89
C LYS A 242 0.28 11.72 -11.23
N LYS A 243 1.17 11.96 -10.26
CA LYS A 243 2.62 11.80 -10.46
C LYS A 243 2.99 10.34 -10.76
N ALA A 244 2.38 9.37 -10.09
CA ALA A 244 2.59 7.96 -10.40
C ALA A 244 2.18 7.63 -11.84
N HIS A 245 1.08 8.21 -12.33
CA HIS A 245 0.68 8.04 -13.73
C HIS A 245 1.75 8.57 -14.69
N GLU A 246 2.30 9.75 -14.43
CA GLU A 246 3.32 10.35 -15.29
C GLU A 246 4.65 9.58 -15.25
N LEU A 247 5.04 9.04 -14.08
CA LEU A 247 6.27 8.27 -13.89
C LEU A 247 6.21 6.85 -14.49
N LEU A 248 5.02 6.29 -14.63
CA LEU A 248 4.81 4.96 -15.20
C LEU A 248 4.90 4.95 -16.72
N GLU A 249 5.53 3.92 -17.27
CA GLU A 249 5.37 3.59 -18.69
C GLU A 249 3.92 3.21 -19.00
N LEU A 250 3.56 3.28 -20.27
CA LEU A 250 2.26 2.75 -20.72
C LEU A 250 2.20 1.25 -20.41
N HIS A 251 1.09 0.79 -19.89
CA HIS A 251 0.85 -0.55 -19.36
C HIS A 251 1.58 -0.87 -18.05
N GLY A 252 2.28 0.08 -17.44
CA GLY A 252 2.84 -0.08 -16.09
C GLY A 252 1.78 -0.19 -15.00
N LEU A 253 2.19 -0.67 -13.82
CA LEU A 253 1.32 -0.91 -12.68
C LEU A 253 1.50 0.14 -11.58
N LEU A 254 0.39 0.68 -11.08
CA LEU A 254 0.31 1.37 -9.81
C LEU A 254 -0.26 0.42 -8.76
N LEU A 255 0.52 0.10 -7.74
CA LEU A 255 0.11 -0.74 -6.62
C LEU A 255 -0.21 0.14 -5.40
N ILE A 256 -1.43 0.05 -4.90
CA ILE A 256 -1.86 0.81 -3.73
C ILE A 256 -2.27 -0.16 -2.63
N ILE A 257 -1.65 -0.01 -1.47
CA ILE A 257 -2.02 -0.70 -0.25
C ILE A 257 -2.50 0.34 0.74
N THR A 258 -3.72 0.18 1.23
CA THR A 258 -4.34 1.10 2.18
C THR A 258 -4.99 0.34 3.34
N PRO A 259 -4.96 0.88 4.58
CA PRO A 259 -5.59 0.23 5.71
C PRO A 259 -7.10 0.06 5.52
N ASP A 260 -7.64 -1.02 6.07
CA ASP A 260 -9.07 -1.27 6.18
C ASP A 260 -9.49 -1.43 7.64
N SER A 261 -10.75 -1.21 7.90
CA SER A 261 -11.38 -1.50 9.18
C SER A 261 -11.78 -2.97 9.26
N SER A 262 -11.70 -3.56 10.45
CA SER A 262 -12.17 -4.93 10.73
C SER A 262 -13.68 -5.12 10.50
N HIS A 263 -14.45 -4.04 10.34
CA HIS A 263 -15.88 -4.11 10.06
C HIS A 263 -16.12 -4.27 8.57
N GLN A 264 -16.70 -5.41 8.18
CA GLN A 264 -17.03 -5.70 6.78
C GLN A 264 -17.90 -4.59 6.17
N ASN A 265 -17.59 -4.21 4.94
CA ASN A 265 -18.30 -3.23 4.11
C ASN A 265 -18.20 -1.75 4.52
N ARG A 266 -17.56 -1.38 5.63
CA ARG A 266 -17.46 0.02 6.04
C ARG A 266 -16.70 0.87 5.00
N HIS A 267 -15.70 0.30 4.35
CA HIS A 267 -14.88 1.00 3.35
C HIS A 267 -15.28 0.71 1.89
N ALA A 268 -16.35 -0.03 1.64
CA ALA A 268 -16.73 -0.38 0.27
C ALA A 268 -17.04 0.84 -0.60
N LEU A 269 -17.70 1.87 -0.04
CA LEU A 269 -17.96 3.14 -0.74
C LEU A 269 -16.67 3.91 -1.01
N MET A 270 -15.76 3.95 -0.04
CA MET A 270 -14.43 4.56 -0.20
C MET A 270 -13.67 3.89 -1.34
N MET A 271 -13.62 2.56 -1.38
CA MET A 271 -12.92 1.82 -2.44
C MET A 271 -13.54 2.01 -3.83
N ARG A 272 -14.88 2.15 -3.92
CA ARG A 272 -15.54 2.52 -5.18
C ARG A 272 -15.17 3.95 -5.61
N SER A 273 -15.18 4.89 -4.68
CA SER A 273 -14.79 6.28 -4.91
C SER A 273 -13.33 6.37 -5.38
N TRP A 274 -12.40 5.70 -4.70
CA TRP A 274 -11.00 5.62 -5.08
C TRP A 274 -10.79 5.04 -6.48
N ARG A 275 -11.53 3.98 -6.80
CA ARG A 275 -11.49 3.39 -8.15
C ARG A 275 -11.83 4.42 -9.22
N VAL A 276 -12.95 5.14 -9.06
CA VAL A 276 -13.40 6.17 -10.01
C VAL A 276 -12.34 7.26 -10.16
N ALA A 277 -11.81 7.75 -9.04
CA ALA A 277 -10.76 8.78 -9.05
C ALA A 277 -9.50 8.31 -9.78
N VAL A 278 -8.96 7.15 -9.45
CA VAL A 278 -7.73 6.65 -10.07
C VAL A 278 -7.95 6.30 -11.55
N GLU A 279 -9.09 5.69 -11.89
CA GLU A 279 -9.41 5.36 -13.29
C GLU A 279 -9.55 6.63 -14.15
N SER A 280 -10.00 7.78 -13.60
CA SER A 280 -10.07 9.04 -14.34
C SER A 280 -8.70 9.60 -14.74
N LEU A 281 -7.62 9.16 -14.09
CA LEU A 281 -6.24 9.51 -14.46
C LEU A 281 -5.71 8.68 -15.65
N GLY A 282 -6.49 7.78 -16.25
CA GLY A 282 -6.03 6.92 -17.33
C GLY A 282 -5.53 5.55 -16.84
N PHE A 283 -5.96 5.15 -15.67
CA PHE A 283 -5.74 3.80 -15.15
C PHE A 283 -6.98 2.91 -15.37
N LYS A 284 -6.78 1.59 -15.25
CA LYS A 284 -7.83 0.59 -15.17
C LYS A 284 -7.46 -0.42 -14.10
N ARG A 285 -8.38 -0.75 -13.20
CA ARG A 285 -8.12 -1.74 -12.16
C ARG A 285 -7.78 -3.08 -12.79
N TYR A 286 -6.63 -3.65 -12.41
CA TYR A 286 -6.16 -4.96 -12.82
C TYR A 286 -6.54 -6.04 -11.80
N LYS A 287 -6.21 -5.80 -10.53
CA LYS A 287 -6.45 -6.76 -9.44
C LYS A 287 -6.85 -6.03 -8.16
N TYR A 288 -7.67 -6.68 -7.37
CA TYR A 288 -8.05 -6.19 -6.04
C TYR A 288 -8.15 -7.39 -5.11
N VAL A 289 -7.51 -7.28 -3.94
CA VAL A 289 -7.58 -8.27 -2.87
C VAL A 289 -7.83 -7.54 -1.57
N LYS A 290 -8.67 -8.10 -0.74
CA LYS A 290 -8.91 -7.62 0.62
C LYS A 290 -8.27 -8.59 1.61
N TYR A 291 -7.31 -8.09 2.37
CA TYR A 291 -6.81 -8.77 3.57
C TYR A 291 -7.63 -8.33 4.79
N SER A 292 -7.41 -8.96 5.95
CA SER A 292 -8.19 -8.67 7.17
C SER A 292 -8.19 -7.18 7.53
N HIS A 293 -7.08 -6.49 7.33
CA HIS A 293 -6.88 -5.09 7.72
C HIS A 293 -6.37 -4.19 6.60
N MET A 294 -6.34 -4.66 5.35
CA MET A 294 -5.80 -3.91 4.22
C MET A 294 -6.58 -4.18 2.93
N HIS A 295 -6.68 -3.15 2.11
CA HIS A 295 -7.04 -3.26 0.71
C HIS A 295 -5.76 -3.21 -0.13
N LEU A 296 -5.60 -4.16 -1.04
CA LEU A 296 -4.48 -4.27 -1.97
C LEU A 296 -5.03 -4.15 -3.39
N ILE A 297 -4.59 -3.12 -4.09
CA ILE A 297 -5.16 -2.76 -5.39
C ILE A 297 -4.02 -2.59 -6.40
N ALA A 298 -4.16 -3.22 -7.55
CA ALA A 298 -3.30 -3.01 -8.71
C ALA A 298 -4.10 -2.30 -9.81
N PHE A 299 -3.60 -1.18 -10.28
CA PHE A 299 -4.10 -0.45 -11.42
C PHE A 299 -3.09 -0.51 -12.55
N ARG A 300 -3.55 -0.72 -13.77
CA ARG A 300 -2.74 -0.68 -14.99
C ARG A 300 -2.95 0.66 -15.69
N LYS A 301 -1.87 1.34 -16.08
CA LYS A 301 -1.92 2.53 -16.94
C LYS A 301 -2.36 2.14 -18.35
N VAL A 302 -3.47 2.68 -18.81
CA VAL A 302 -4.07 2.33 -20.12
C VAL A 302 -4.08 3.49 -21.10
N SER A 303 -3.81 4.71 -20.63
CA SER A 303 -3.77 5.90 -21.45
C SER A 303 -2.61 6.80 -21.06
N VAL A 304 -2.03 7.49 -22.02
CA VAL A 304 -1.04 8.55 -21.78
C VAL A 304 -1.74 9.85 -21.36
N ALA A 305 -2.93 10.08 -21.91
CA ALA A 305 -3.77 11.24 -21.57
C ALA A 305 -4.66 10.92 -20.36
N THR A 306 -4.92 11.91 -19.54
CA THR A 306 -5.88 11.83 -18.44
C THR A 306 -7.22 12.41 -18.91
N THR A 307 -8.32 11.84 -18.43
CA THR A 307 -9.67 12.39 -18.67
C THR A 307 -10.11 13.36 -17.57
N SER A 308 -9.29 13.52 -16.54
CA SER A 308 -9.60 14.34 -15.36
C SER A 308 -9.82 15.82 -15.69
N ASP A 309 -9.19 16.33 -16.75
CA ASP A 309 -9.29 17.72 -17.17
C ASP A 309 -10.52 18.00 -18.06
N LEU A 310 -11.15 16.92 -18.56
CA LEU A 310 -12.29 17.01 -19.50
C LEU A 310 -13.65 17.04 -18.81
N VAL A 311 -13.73 16.65 -17.53
CA VAL A 311 -14.98 16.52 -16.79
C VAL A 311 -14.91 17.30 -15.50
N SER A 312 -15.85 18.19 -15.26
CA SER A 312 -16.00 19.02 -14.04
C SER A 312 -16.48 18.17 -12.83
N ARG A 313 -15.78 17.06 -12.54
CA ARG A 313 -16.02 16.25 -11.33
C ARG A 313 -14.90 16.52 -10.34
N ASN A 314 -15.25 16.57 -9.05
CA ASN A 314 -14.27 16.77 -7.99
C ASN A 314 -13.55 15.44 -7.64
N TYR A 315 -12.78 14.91 -8.60
CA TYR A 315 -12.03 13.64 -8.43
C TYR A 315 -11.05 13.64 -7.24
N PRO A 316 -10.35 14.73 -6.91
CA PRO A 316 -9.49 14.73 -5.74
C PRO A 316 -10.22 14.35 -4.46
N GLU A 317 -11.41 14.89 -4.21
CA GLU A 317 -12.20 14.61 -3.00
C GLU A 317 -12.67 13.14 -2.92
N MET A 318 -12.68 12.43 -4.04
CA MET A 318 -12.99 11.01 -4.08
C MET A 318 -11.92 10.13 -3.43
N LEU A 319 -10.70 10.66 -3.21
CA LEU A 319 -9.61 9.96 -2.52
C LEU A 319 -9.63 10.21 -1.00
N TYR A 320 -10.82 10.35 -0.42
CA TYR A 320 -11.00 10.49 1.02
C TYR A 320 -10.66 9.21 1.79
N ILE A 321 -10.34 9.37 3.08
CA ILE A 321 -10.26 8.29 4.07
C ILE A 321 -11.24 8.59 5.21
N PRO A 322 -11.69 7.60 6.00
CA PRO A 322 -12.64 7.84 7.09
C PRO A 322 -12.18 8.90 8.09
N GLN A 323 -10.90 8.98 8.36
CA GLN A 323 -10.28 9.93 9.30
C GLN A 323 -10.36 11.38 8.85
N ASP A 324 -10.65 11.65 7.57
CA ASP A 324 -10.87 13.02 7.09
C ASP A 324 -12.13 13.66 7.69
N PHE A 325 -13.11 12.83 8.11
CA PHE A 325 -14.41 13.27 8.62
C PHE A 325 -14.55 13.20 10.15
N ASN A 326 -13.57 12.65 10.87
CA ASN A 326 -13.65 12.51 12.32
C ASN A 326 -13.31 13.84 12.99
N SER A 327 -14.35 14.53 13.51
CA SER A 327 -14.21 15.77 14.30
C SER A 327 -13.96 15.54 15.79
N ASN A 328 -14.11 14.31 16.30
CA ASN A 328 -14.18 14.00 17.73
C ASN A 328 -12.86 13.53 18.36
N GLU A 329 -11.70 13.79 17.75
CA GLU A 329 -10.40 13.41 18.31
C GLU A 329 -9.90 14.38 19.44
N GLU A 330 -10.73 15.30 19.93
CA GLU A 330 -10.28 16.36 20.85
C GLU A 330 -10.37 16.05 22.34
N GLU A 331 -10.95 14.92 22.76
CA GLU A 331 -11.08 14.64 24.20
C GLU A 331 -10.35 13.35 24.59
N ASP A 332 -9.02 13.41 24.81
CA ASP A 332 -8.42 12.63 25.90
C ASP A 332 -7.00 13.08 26.26
N CYS A 333 -6.87 14.21 26.91
CA CYS A 333 -5.67 14.58 27.68
C CYS A 333 -5.96 14.89 29.16
N THR A 334 -7.12 14.56 29.69
CA THR A 334 -7.41 14.74 31.12
C THR A 334 -8.09 13.51 31.71
N ASN A 335 -7.45 12.96 32.74
CA ASN A 335 -7.86 11.86 33.59
C ASN A 335 -9.38 11.84 33.92
N ALA A 336 -10.13 10.93 33.31
CA ALA A 336 -11.42 10.46 33.83
C ALA A 336 -11.64 9.00 33.39
N PRO A 337 -12.28 8.15 34.23
CA PRO A 337 -12.42 6.72 33.96
C PRO A 337 -13.40 6.42 32.82
N PRO A 338 -13.31 5.25 32.15
CA PRO A 338 -13.89 5.00 30.84
C PRO A 338 -15.39 4.74 30.92
N GLN A 339 -16.18 5.61 30.31
CA GLN A 339 -17.52 5.28 29.84
C GLN A 339 -17.67 5.77 28.41
N GLY A 340 -17.59 4.84 27.43
CA GLY A 340 -17.90 5.15 26.03
C GLY A 340 -16.92 4.58 25.00
N LEU A 341 -16.85 3.27 24.90
CA LEU A 341 -16.13 2.49 23.89
C LEU A 341 -16.60 2.79 22.45
N ARG A 342 -16.15 3.87 21.80
CA ARG A 342 -16.38 4.00 20.34
C ARG A 342 -15.36 4.83 19.53
N SER A 343 -14.51 5.67 20.10
CA SER A 343 -13.57 6.52 19.33
C SER A 343 -12.12 6.01 19.28
N GLU A 344 -11.64 5.32 20.28
CA GLU A 344 -10.29 4.71 20.29
C GLU A 344 -10.12 3.61 19.24
N PHE A 345 -11.21 2.96 18.86
CA PHE A 345 -11.20 1.80 17.96
C PHE A 345 -10.82 2.13 16.50
N GLU A 346 -11.01 3.37 16.04
CA GLU A 346 -10.74 3.74 14.63
C GLU A 346 -9.29 4.14 14.38
N ASP A 347 -8.65 4.78 15.34
CA ASP A 347 -7.21 5.09 15.29
C ASP A 347 -6.37 3.84 15.56
N ASP A 348 -6.83 2.95 16.41
CA ASP A 348 -6.23 1.64 16.61
C ASP A 348 -6.19 0.83 15.31
N GLN A 349 -7.18 0.97 14.43
CA GLN A 349 -7.23 0.27 13.15
C GLN A 349 -6.20 0.73 12.13
N LEU A 350 -5.82 2.00 12.11
CA LEU A 350 -4.72 2.47 11.28
C LEU A 350 -3.40 1.81 11.69
N VAL A 351 -3.19 1.64 12.98
CA VAL A 351 -1.99 1.00 13.52
C VAL A 351 -2.10 -0.52 13.47
N TRP A 352 -3.29 -1.08 13.59
CA TRP A 352 -3.51 -2.51 13.33
C TRP A 352 -3.14 -2.86 11.90
N GLY A 353 -3.48 -2.02 10.90
CA GLY A 353 -2.96 -2.12 9.55
C GLY A 353 -1.43 -2.08 9.47
N PHE A 354 -0.77 -1.45 10.46
CA PHE A 354 0.68 -1.41 10.62
C PHE A 354 1.23 -2.50 11.56
N THR A 355 0.44 -3.08 12.44
CA THR A 355 0.89 -4.02 13.49
C THR A 355 0.45 -5.46 13.28
N GLU A 356 -0.65 -5.72 12.57
CA GLU A 356 -1.07 -7.05 12.21
C GLU A 356 -0.92 -7.29 10.71
N LEU A 357 -0.09 -8.27 10.37
CA LEU A 357 -0.03 -8.82 9.03
C LEU A 357 -1.16 -9.86 8.88
N PRO A 358 -1.82 -9.91 7.71
CA PRO A 358 -3.05 -10.66 7.55
C PRO A 358 -2.85 -12.18 7.64
N ASP A 359 -3.79 -12.82 8.31
CA ASP A 359 -4.08 -14.23 8.13
C ASP A 359 -4.79 -14.38 6.79
N THR A 360 -4.23 -15.06 5.83
CA THR A 360 -4.76 -15.49 4.53
C THR A 360 -5.59 -14.49 3.68
N PRO A 361 -5.30 -14.38 2.38
CA PRO A 361 -6.05 -13.55 1.45
C PRO A 361 -7.47 -14.10 1.21
N TYR A 362 -8.47 -13.23 1.32
CA TYR A 362 -9.82 -13.54 0.88
C TYR A 362 -9.98 -13.12 -0.57
N ASP A 363 -10.13 -14.10 -1.46
CA ASP A 363 -10.34 -13.88 -2.89
C ASP A 363 -11.82 -13.53 -3.14
N SER A 364 -12.12 -12.25 -3.42
CA SER A 364 -13.49 -11.79 -3.66
C SER A 364 -13.90 -11.85 -5.13
N ASP A 365 -13.20 -12.55 -5.98
CA ASP A 365 -13.51 -12.64 -7.42
C ASP A 365 -14.32 -13.89 -7.81
N SER A 366 -14.75 -14.71 -6.86
CA SER A 366 -15.74 -15.76 -7.10
C SER A 366 -17.15 -15.17 -7.00
N GLY A 367 -17.60 -14.59 -8.12
CA GLY A 367 -18.98 -14.15 -8.30
C GLY A 367 -19.92 -15.33 -8.39
N GLU A 368 -20.35 -15.88 -7.28
CA GLU A 368 -21.58 -16.65 -7.17
C GLU A 368 -22.51 -15.94 -6.19
N SER A 369 -23.48 -15.25 -6.78
CA SER A 369 -24.60 -14.61 -6.11
C SER A 369 -25.51 -15.66 -5.50
N GLN A 370 -25.51 -15.80 -4.17
CA GLN A 370 -26.68 -16.30 -3.48
C GLN A 370 -27.62 -15.12 -3.19
N SER A 371 -28.78 -15.19 -3.81
CA SER A 371 -29.88 -14.27 -3.70
C SER A 371 -30.41 -14.20 -2.25
N SER A 372 -30.25 -13.02 -1.62
CA SER A 372 -31.16 -12.59 -0.58
C SER A 372 -31.70 -11.22 -0.96
N SER A 373 -33.00 -11.17 -1.13
CA SER A 373 -33.83 -10.04 -1.52
C SER A 373 -33.70 -8.88 -0.56
N VAL A 374 -33.14 -7.76 -1.04
CA VAL A 374 -33.23 -6.43 -0.42
C VAL A 374 -33.77 -5.48 -1.49
N PRO A 375 -34.75 -4.58 -1.16
CA PRO A 375 -35.47 -3.77 -2.15
C PRO A 375 -34.59 -2.78 -2.88
N GLY A 376 -34.90 -2.59 -4.15
CA GLY A 376 -34.14 -1.87 -5.14
C GLY A 376 -33.74 -0.45 -4.76
N PHE A 377 -32.46 -0.18 -4.94
CA PHE A 377 -31.99 1.14 -5.31
C PHE A 377 -31.81 1.15 -6.83
N HIS A 378 -32.51 2.08 -7.48
CA HIS A 378 -32.40 2.32 -8.92
C HIS A 378 -30.93 2.52 -9.30
N GLU A 379 -30.43 1.70 -10.23
CA GLU A 379 -29.23 1.98 -11.00
C GLU A 379 -29.41 3.35 -11.68
N LEU A 380 -28.48 4.26 -11.42
CA LEU A 380 -28.32 5.44 -12.25
C LEU A 380 -27.77 4.95 -13.59
N GLU A 381 -28.64 4.94 -14.59
CA GLU A 381 -28.30 4.68 -15.99
C GLU A 381 -27.16 5.59 -16.44
N ASP A 382 -26.22 5.04 -17.18
CA ASP A 382 -25.18 5.79 -17.88
C ASP A 382 -25.83 6.84 -18.78
N PRO A 383 -25.34 8.11 -18.81
CA PRO A 383 -25.90 9.12 -19.69
C PRO A 383 -25.61 8.75 -21.15
N ILE A 384 -26.69 8.59 -21.89
CA ILE A 384 -26.76 8.39 -23.33
C ILE A 384 -25.89 9.43 -24.04
N LEU A 385 -24.99 8.96 -24.88
CA LEU A 385 -24.30 9.76 -25.88
C LEU A 385 -25.34 10.49 -26.77
N LEU A 386 -25.50 11.78 -26.59
CA LEU A 386 -26.21 12.62 -27.54
C LEU A 386 -25.36 12.75 -28.81
N GLN A 387 -25.85 12.15 -29.89
CA GLN A 387 -25.44 12.43 -31.25
C GLN A 387 -25.93 13.83 -31.64
N SER A 388 -25.04 14.68 -32.05
CA SER A 388 -25.21 15.59 -33.19
C SER A 388 -23.87 16.23 -33.55
#